data_b5b2b0498adab5e373f99b7c3c5e1ae8
#
_entry.id   b5b2b0498adab5e373f99b7c3c5e1ae8
#
_cell.length_a   1.000
_cell.length_b   1.000
_cell.length_c   1.000
_cell.angle_alpha   90.00
_cell.angle_beta   90.00
_cell.angle_gamma   90.00
#
_symmetry.space_group_name_H-M   'P 1'
#
loop_
_entity.id
_entity.type
_entity.pdbx_description
1 polymer ?
#
loop_
_entity_poly.entity_id
_entity_poly.type
_entity_poly.pdbx_seq_one_letter_code
_entity_poly.pdbx_strand_id
1 'polypeptide(L)'
;MKRILKTWTPVVSLAALVAAPAALAGYKTESAYCYKNTDNSGGCYGSLLGFRNHSGSNTYAYFTQYYSGSKYFNAAYTSGTTTTYFSCTPNAATAVQWPKAMNHQGYFTVYWDASGACYSLYLNNGSQYSNF
;
A
#
# COMPACT_ATOMS: atom_id res chain seq x y z
N MET A 1 -38.29 44.56 -57.96
CA MET A 1 -38.30 43.77 -56.69
C MET A 1 -37.19 42.75 -56.74
N LYS A 2 -36.10 42.96 -56.00
CA LYS A 2 -34.95 42.01 -55.91
C LYS A 2 -35.13 41.19 -54.62
N ARG A 3 -35.34 39.89 -54.75
CA ARG A 3 -35.40 38.98 -53.61
C ARG A 3 -33.96 38.57 -53.27
N ILE A 4 -33.55 38.91 -52.05
CA ILE A 4 -32.25 38.47 -51.48
C ILE A 4 -32.49 37.09 -50.83
N LEU A 5 -31.93 36.04 -51.44
CA LEU A 5 -31.83 34.73 -50.82
C LEU A 5 -30.77 34.76 -49.71
N LYS A 6 -31.21 34.59 -48.48
CA LYS A 6 -30.34 34.46 -47.31
C LYS A 6 -29.93 32.98 -47.17
N THR A 7 -28.73 32.65 -47.60
CA THR A 7 -28.15 31.32 -47.44
C THR A 7 -27.75 31.13 -45.96
N TRP A 8 -28.39 30.22 -45.29
CA TRP A 8 -27.98 29.73 -43.97
C TRP A 8 -26.95 28.65 -44.17
N THR A 9 -25.71 28.88 -43.80
CA THR A 9 -24.68 27.85 -43.67
C THR A 9 -24.81 27.16 -42.33
N PRO A 10 -25.04 25.83 -42.25
CA PRO A 10 -25.01 25.12 -40.98
C PRO A 10 -23.55 24.99 -40.54
N VAL A 11 -23.22 25.58 -39.40
CA VAL A 11 -21.96 25.35 -38.69
C VAL A 11 -22.02 23.95 -38.09
N VAL A 12 -21.37 23.01 -38.75
CA VAL A 12 -21.17 21.66 -38.20
C VAL A 12 -20.03 21.74 -37.17
N SER A 13 -20.38 21.83 -35.90
CA SER A 13 -19.42 21.72 -34.80
C SER A 13 -18.98 20.26 -34.68
N LEU A 14 -17.79 19.98 -35.19
CA LEU A 14 -17.12 18.69 -35.04
C LEU A 14 -16.59 18.61 -33.58
N ALA A 15 -17.38 18.05 -32.67
CA ALA A 15 -16.92 17.71 -31.34
C ALA A 15 -15.95 16.54 -31.45
N ALA A 16 -14.65 16.83 -31.45
CA ALA A 16 -13.60 15.83 -31.34
C ALA A 16 -13.67 15.23 -29.93
N LEU A 17 -14.29 14.05 -29.80
CA LEU A 17 -14.17 13.19 -28.64
C LEU A 17 -12.69 12.77 -28.54
N VAL A 18 -11.92 13.44 -27.72
CA VAL A 18 -10.61 12.99 -27.28
C VAL A 18 -10.86 11.79 -26.37
N ALA A 19 -10.90 10.60 -26.95
CA ALA A 19 -10.82 9.37 -26.18
C ALA A 19 -9.44 9.35 -25.51
N ALA A 20 -9.38 9.77 -24.23
CA ALA A 20 -8.20 9.57 -23.43
C ALA A 20 -7.87 8.06 -23.47
N PRO A 21 -6.64 7.66 -23.85
CA PRO A 21 -6.27 6.25 -23.77
C PRO A 21 -6.51 5.81 -22.34
N ALA A 22 -7.38 4.79 -22.14
CA ALA A 22 -7.45 4.11 -20.86
C ALA A 22 -6.04 3.57 -20.60
N ALA A 23 -5.33 4.20 -19.69
CA ALA A 23 -4.06 3.66 -19.22
C ALA A 23 -4.39 2.27 -18.69
N LEU A 24 -3.95 1.23 -19.42
CA LEU A 24 -4.03 -0.14 -18.95
C LEU A 24 -3.14 -0.21 -17.71
N ALA A 25 -3.74 0.02 -16.55
CA ALA A 25 -3.06 -0.17 -15.28
C ALA A 25 -2.59 -1.62 -15.25
N GLY A 26 -1.28 -1.83 -15.11
CA GLY A 26 -0.71 -3.15 -14.92
C GLY A 26 -1.34 -3.84 -13.70
N TYR A 27 -1.09 -5.13 -13.55
CA TYR A 27 -1.56 -5.89 -12.39
C TYR A 27 -1.04 -5.24 -11.09
N LYS A 28 -1.97 -4.93 -10.17
CA LYS A 28 -1.70 -4.29 -8.89
C LYS A 28 -2.20 -5.19 -7.75
N THR A 29 -1.35 -5.41 -6.78
CA THR A 29 -1.70 -6.15 -5.56
C THR A 29 -1.69 -5.20 -4.37
N GLU A 30 -2.84 -4.99 -3.76
CA GLU A 30 -3.02 -4.21 -2.55
C GLU A 30 -3.49 -5.15 -1.44
N SER A 31 -2.58 -5.97 -0.91
CA SER A 31 -2.88 -6.84 0.21
C SER A 31 -2.40 -6.23 1.52
N ALA A 32 -3.17 -6.43 2.58
CA ALA A 32 -2.80 -6.10 3.94
C ALA A 32 -3.46 -7.13 4.86
N TYR A 33 -2.67 -7.74 5.72
CA TYR A 33 -3.18 -8.67 6.72
C TYR A 33 -2.23 -8.77 7.91
N CYS A 34 -2.78 -8.80 9.10
CA CYS A 34 -2.05 -9.10 10.33
C CYS A 34 -2.85 -10.07 11.18
N TYR A 35 -2.14 -10.93 11.90
CA TYR A 35 -2.75 -11.86 12.87
C TYR A 35 -1.88 -12.01 14.11
N LYS A 36 -2.49 -12.40 15.20
CA LYS A 36 -1.86 -12.70 16.47
C LYS A 36 -2.43 -14.00 17.04
N ASN A 37 -1.54 -14.89 17.41
CA ASN A 37 -1.87 -16.15 18.04
C ASN A 37 -2.14 -15.95 19.55
N THR A 38 -2.68 -16.98 20.19
CA THR A 38 -2.98 -16.97 21.63
C THR A 38 -1.74 -16.87 22.52
N ASP A 39 -0.56 -17.28 22.01
CA ASP A 39 0.73 -17.18 22.67
C ASP A 39 1.44 -15.82 22.42
N ASN A 40 0.76 -14.85 21.81
CA ASN A 40 1.25 -13.55 21.37
C ASN A 40 2.21 -13.56 20.17
N SER A 41 2.60 -14.71 19.64
CA SER A 41 3.29 -14.76 18.34
C SER A 41 2.36 -14.29 17.21
N GLY A 42 2.92 -13.96 16.05
CA GLY A 42 2.08 -13.54 14.95
C GLY A 42 2.85 -13.09 13.73
N GLY A 43 2.15 -12.42 12.84
CA GLY A 43 2.74 -11.87 11.62
C GLY A 43 1.87 -10.82 10.95
N CYS A 44 2.53 -9.98 10.17
CA CYS A 44 1.90 -9.07 9.21
C CYS A 44 2.51 -9.27 7.83
N TYR A 45 1.69 -9.23 6.81
CA TYR A 45 2.16 -9.27 5.44
C TYR A 45 1.26 -8.45 4.51
N GLY A 46 1.85 -7.93 3.47
CA GLY A 46 1.18 -7.10 2.48
C GLY A 46 2.09 -6.04 1.90
N SER A 47 1.53 -5.16 1.10
CA SER A 47 2.24 -3.96 0.64
C SER A 47 1.92 -2.76 1.53
N LEU A 48 2.85 -1.83 1.67
CA LEU A 48 2.58 -0.58 2.40
C LEU A 48 1.39 0.16 1.77
N LEU A 49 1.25 0.06 0.44
CA LEU A 49 0.11 0.60 -0.28
C LEU A 49 -1.20 -0.14 0.08
N GLY A 50 -1.17 -1.47 0.22
CA GLY A 50 -2.33 -2.26 0.65
C GLY A 50 -2.79 -1.89 2.06
N PHE A 51 -1.86 -1.66 2.98
CA PHE A 51 -2.19 -1.15 4.31
C PHE A 51 -2.80 0.25 4.26
N ARG A 52 -2.26 1.14 3.43
CA ARG A 52 -2.78 2.51 3.25
C ARG A 52 -4.18 2.54 2.63
N ASN A 53 -4.45 1.67 1.66
CA ASN A 53 -5.71 1.64 0.92
C ASN A 53 -6.73 0.66 1.51
N HIS A 54 -6.44 0.04 2.64
CA HIS A 54 -7.35 -0.88 3.31
C HIS A 54 -8.65 -0.17 3.71
N SER A 55 -9.79 -0.85 3.56
CA SER A 55 -11.11 -0.30 3.86
C SER A 55 -11.31 0.05 5.35
N GLY A 56 -10.57 -0.59 6.24
CA GLY A 56 -10.55 -0.26 7.67
C GLY A 56 -9.72 0.99 7.91
N SER A 57 -10.34 2.08 8.35
CA SER A 57 -9.76 3.42 8.47
C SER A 57 -8.52 3.51 9.38
N ASN A 58 -8.34 2.55 10.30
CA ASN A 58 -7.21 2.50 11.24
C ASN A 58 -6.15 1.46 10.85
N THR A 59 -6.19 0.95 9.61
CA THR A 59 -5.19 -0.02 9.14
C THR A 59 -3.95 0.70 8.64
N TYR A 60 -2.79 0.34 9.19
CA TYR A 60 -1.48 0.86 8.80
C TYR A 60 -0.36 -0.13 9.15
N ALA A 61 0.80 0.03 8.54
CA ALA A 61 2.03 -0.64 8.94
C ALA A 61 3.23 0.28 8.66
N TYR A 62 4.22 0.24 9.54
CA TYR A 62 5.46 0.97 9.33
C TYR A 62 6.63 0.35 10.07
N PHE A 63 7.82 0.56 9.51
CA PHE A 63 9.10 0.25 10.11
C PHE A 63 9.69 1.53 10.71
N THR A 64 10.25 1.46 11.90
CA THR A 64 10.86 2.61 12.59
C THR A 64 12.28 2.28 12.99
N GLN A 65 13.16 3.27 12.82
CA GLN A 65 14.49 3.27 13.41
C GLN A 65 14.74 4.65 14.04
N TYR A 66 14.98 4.65 15.34
CA TYR A 66 15.31 5.87 16.05
C TYR A 66 16.82 6.20 15.95
N TYR A 67 17.17 7.44 16.23
CA TYR A 67 18.57 7.90 16.30
C TYR A 67 19.39 7.11 17.34
N SER A 68 18.75 6.66 18.42
CA SER A 68 19.34 5.77 19.43
C SER A 68 19.73 4.38 18.89
N GLY A 69 19.35 4.04 17.67
CA GLY A 69 19.51 2.71 17.07
C GLY A 69 18.36 1.74 17.35
N SER A 70 17.41 2.09 18.21
CA SER A 70 16.22 1.28 18.49
C SER A 70 15.37 1.11 17.22
N LYS A 71 14.88 -0.09 16.99
CA LYS A 71 14.12 -0.49 15.79
C LYS A 71 12.83 -1.18 16.21
N TYR A 72 11.73 -0.86 15.52
CA TYR A 72 10.42 -1.45 15.75
C TYR A 72 9.65 -1.60 14.45
N PHE A 73 8.91 -2.69 14.35
CA PHE A 73 7.77 -2.79 13.44
C PHE A 73 6.51 -2.49 14.22
N ASN A 74 5.62 -1.69 13.65
CA ASN A 74 4.32 -1.40 14.22
C ASN A 74 3.26 -1.50 13.13
N ALA A 75 2.11 -2.05 13.47
CA ALA A 75 0.95 -2.11 12.60
C ALA A 75 -0.35 -2.03 13.39
N ALA A 76 -1.38 -1.57 12.74
CA ALA A 76 -2.76 -1.78 13.14
C ALA A 76 -3.50 -2.42 11.97
N TYR A 77 -4.36 -3.36 12.26
CA TYR A 77 -5.20 -4.00 11.27
C TYR A 77 -6.64 -4.04 11.74
N THR A 78 -7.54 -3.53 10.89
CA THR A 78 -8.97 -3.50 11.17
C THR A 78 -9.68 -4.60 10.40
N SER A 79 -10.34 -5.50 11.13
CA SER A 79 -11.21 -6.53 10.59
C SER A 79 -12.64 -6.27 11.05
N GLY A 80 -13.52 -5.97 10.12
CA GLY A 80 -14.87 -5.51 10.46
C GLY A 80 -14.82 -4.21 11.28
N THR A 81 -15.30 -4.25 12.53
CA THR A 81 -15.30 -3.11 13.46
C THR A 81 -14.15 -3.15 14.48
N THR A 82 -13.34 -4.20 14.49
CA THR A 82 -12.29 -4.40 15.48
C THR A 82 -10.92 -4.04 14.92
N THR A 83 -10.22 -3.13 15.58
CA THR A 83 -8.82 -2.80 15.28
C THR A 83 -7.89 -3.48 16.29
N THR A 84 -6.91 -4.23 15.80
CA THR A 84 -5.88 -4.87 16.61
C THR A 84 -4.53 -4.22 16.30
N TYR A 85 -3.75 -3.99 17.36
CA TYR A 85 -2.42 -3.38 17.27
C TYR A 85 -1.34 -4.43 17.42
N PHE A 86 -0.27 -4.28 16.65
CA PHE A 86 0.84 -5.21 16.56
C PHE A 86 2.15 -4.46 16.67
N SER A 87 3.11 -5.04 17.37
CA SER A 87 4.44 -4.48 17.49
C SER A 87 5.45 -5.60 17.72
N CYS A 88 6.63 -5.48 17.13
CA CYS A 88 7.76 -6.34 17.47
C CYS A 88 9.09 -5.60 17.33
N THR A 89 10.09 -6.07 18.08
CA THR A 89 11.47 -5.57 18.05
C THR A 89 12.35 -6.58 17.30
N PRO A 90 13.11 -6.19 16.27
CA PRO A 90 13.92 -7.14 15.52
C PRO A 90 14.98 -7.82 16.39
N ASN A 91 15.13 -9.12 16.25
CA ASN A 91 16.31 -9.82 16.78
C ASN A 91 17.57 -9.43 16.00
N ALA A 92 18.75 -9.87 16.44
CA ALA A 92 20.03 -9.49 15.83
C ALA A 92 20.09 -9.80 14.33
N ALA A 93 19.58 -10.94 13.88
CA ALA A 93 19.58 -11.35 12.47
C ALA A 93 18.65 -10.46 11.62
N THR A 94 17.44 -10.18 12.12
CA THR A 94 16.46 -9.34 11.42
C THR A 94 16.89 -7.87 11.45
N ALA A 95 17.53 -7.40 12.51
CA ALA A 95 18.01 -6.03 12.64
C ALA A 95 19.01 -5.62 11.54
N VAL A 96 19.76 -6.55 10.99
CA VAL A 96 20.69 -6.31 9.86
C VAL A 96 19.92 -5.93 8.58
N GLN A 97 18.72 -6.43 8.40
CA GLN A 97 17.88 -6.14 7.23
C GLN A 97 17.06 -4.84 7.39
N TRP A 98 17.03 -4.26 8.59
CA TRP A 98 16.16 -3.12 8.91
C TRP A 98 16.39 -1.88 8.05
N PRO A 99 17.62 -1.47 7.68
CA PRO A 99 17.84 -0.35 6.77
C PRO A 99 17.19 -0.53 5.40
N LYS A 100 17.07 -1.78 4.93
CA LYS A 100 16.35 -2.09 3.68
C LYS A 100 14.84 -1.89 3.86
N ALA A 101 14.28 -2.27 5.02
CA ALA A 101 12.87 -2.09 5.32
C ALA A 101 12.48 -0.61 5.42
N MET A 102 13.37 0.25 5.93
CA MET A 102 13.12 1.69 6.04
C MET A 102 12.91 2.39 4.69
N ASN A 103 13.49 1.85 3.62
CA ASN A 103 13.38 2.39 2.26
C ASN A 103 12.48 1.52 1.37
N HIS A 104 11.79 0.54 1.95
CA HIS A 104 10.98 -0.41 1.21
C HIS A 104 9.63 0.19 0.85
N GLN A 105 9.17 -0.01 -0.38
CA GLN A 105 7.86 0.44 -0.86
C GLN A 105 7.01 -0.69 -1.44
N GLY A 106 7.56 -1.90 -1.48
CA GLY A 106 6.92 -3.08 -2.04
C GLY A 106 6.15 -3.90 -1.00
N TYR A 107 6.15 -5.19 -1.24
CA TYR A 107 5.54 -6.19 -0.36
C TYR A 107 6.51 -6.61 0.73
N PHE A 108 6.01 -6.77 1.95
CA PHE A 108 6.78 -7.27 3.09
C PHE A 108 6.05 -8.40 3.80
N THR A 109 6.80 -9.22 4.50
CA THR A 109 6.29 -10.16 5.51
C THR A 109 7.17 -10.06 6.74
N VAL A 110 6.54 -9.87 7.89
CA VAL A 110 7.19 -9.82 9.20
C VAL A 110 6.54 -10.85 10.10
N TYR A 111 7.36 -11.67 10.78
CA TYR A 111 6.88 -12.60 11.81
C TYR A 111 7.60 -12.32 13.13
N TRP A 112 6.88 -12.50 14.23
CA TRP A 112 7.41 -12.38 15.58
C TRP A 112 7.00 -13.58 16.42
N ASP A 113 7.83 -13.88 17.40
CA ASP A 113 7.59 -14.92 18.39
C ASP A 113 6.78 -14.43 19.61
N ALA A 114 6.50 -15.33 20.55
CA ALA A 114 5.73 -15.05 21.75
C ALA A 114 6.40 -13.98 22.65
N SER A 115 7.70 -13.77 22.54
CA SER A 115 8.45 -12.75 23.28
C SER A 115 8.34 -11.35 22.65
N GLY A 116 7.76 -11.25 21.45
CA GLY A 116 7.69 -10.01 20.67
C GLY A 116 8.95 -9.70 19.86
N ALA A 117 9.84 -10.70 19.66
CA ALA A 117 11.00 -10.55 18.80
C ALA A 117 10.61 -10.81 17.33
N CYS A 118 10.80 -9.82 16.44
CA CYS A 118 10.68 -10.04 15.01
C CYS A 118 11.86 -10.93 14.57
N TYR A 119 11.59 -12.18 14.25
CA TYR A 119 12.60 -13.16 13.88
C TYR A 119 12.72 -13.39 12.37
N SER A 120 11.76 -12.91 11.61
CA SER A 120 11.74 -13.03 10.15
C SER A 120 11.26 -11.75 9.50
N LEU A 121 11.98 -11.30 8.49
CA LEU A 121 11.62 -10.17 7.64
C LEU A 121 11.91 -10.54 6.19
N TYR A 122 10.88 -10.58 5.36
CA TYR A 122 10.97 -10.78 3.93
C TYR A 122 10.51 -9.50 3.21
N LEU A 123 11.29 -9.06 2.23
CA LEU A 123 11.02 -7.85 1.44
C LEU A 123 11.01 -8.22 -0.05
N ASN A 124 9.97 -7.84 -0.74
CA ASN A 124 9.82 -8.05 -2.18
C ASN A 124 9.44 -6.75 -2.87
N ASN A 125 10.26 -6.29 -3.80
CA ASN A 125 9.97 -5.15 -4.66
C ASN A 125 9.53 -5.66 -6.04
N GLY A 126 8.37 -5.18 -6.47
CA GLY A 126 7.83 -5.49 -7.77
C GLY A 126 6.87 -4.39 -8.21
N SER A 127 6.74 -4.17 -9.51
CA SER A 127 5.87 -3.13 -10.07
C SER A 127 4.40 -3.27 -9.64
N GLN A 128 3.96 -4.48 -9.28
CA GLN A 128 2.61 -4.75 -8.81
C GLN A 128 2.31 -4.21 -7.41
N TYR A 129 3.34 -3.81 -6.64
CA TYR A 129 3.20 -3.30 -5.27
C TYR A 129 3.40 -1.79 -5.17
N SER A 130 3.89 -1.15 -6.23
CA SER A 130 4.22 0.27 -6.25
C SER A 130 3.11 1.07 -6.92
N ASN A 131 2.89 2.27 -6.43
CA ASN A 131 2.09 3.27 -7.10
C ASN A 131 3.08 4.17 -7.87
N PHE A 132 3.01 4.14 -9.18
CA PHE A 132 3.76 5.06 -10.05
C PHE A 132 2.91 6.27 -10.34
#